data_cca5a846b9d00ec7ed5788bf4bfcbbee
#
_entry.id   cca5a846b9d00ec7ed5788bf4bfcbbee
#
_cell.length_a   1.000
_cell.length_b   1.000
_cell.length_c   1.000
_cell.angle_alpha   90.00
_cell.angle_beta   90.00
_cell.angle_gamma   90.00
#
_symmetry.space_group_name_H-M   'P 1'
#
loop_
_entity.id
_entity.type
_entity.pdbx_description
1 polymer ?
#
loop_
_entity_poly.entity_id
_entity_poly.type
_entity_poly.pdbx_seq_one_letter_code
_entity_poly.pdbx_strand_id
1 'polypeptide(L)'
;MNFYRERVYPHLVRALGNPKPIAEIRQRILPLAQGEVLEIGVGSGVNFEHYDPTRVHKVYELEPNRGMMRLADEQRLKTRLQVEFIDLPGEQIPLADGTIDTVVSTFTLCTIPGVVDALKGLRKVLKPQGKFIFFEHGLAPDASVQQWQRRAEPLFRWAFEGCHVTRDIPRLISEAGFKIDMIENGYLAPFPKSGSYCWWGTAVGELLEDSRVIQASS
;
A
#
# COMPACT_ATOMS: atom_id res chain seq x y z
N MET A 1 -10.11 12.81 -19.43
CA MET A 1 -9.72 13.08 -18.04
C MET A 1 -10.99 13.21 -17.22
N ASN A 2 -11.13 12.44 -16.16
CA ASN A 2 -12.41 12.36 -15.44
C ASN A 2 -12.43 13.39 -14.31
N PHE A 3 -13.27 14.45 -14.42
CA PHE A 3 -13.43 15.51 -13.42
C PHE A 3 -13.60 14.96 -11.98
N TYR A 4 -14.36 13.86 -11.85
CA TYR A 4 -14.55 13.19 -10.56
C TYR A 4 -13.21 12.76 -9.94
N ARG A 5 -12.35 12.06 -10.70
CA ARG A 5 -11.05 11.54 -10.23
C ARG A 5 -10.11 12.63 -9.75
N GLU A 6 -10.07 13.78 -10.42
CA GLU A 6 -9.08 14.82 -10.10
C GLU A 6 -9.58 15.89 -9.14
N ARG A 7 -10.91 16.09 -9.05
CA ARG A 7 -11.48 17.21 -8.28
C ARG A 7 -12.39 16.80 -7.13
N VAL A 8 -13.07 15.67 -7.22
CA VAL A 8 -14.04 15.22 -6.19
C VAL A 8 -13.45 14.13 -5.32
N TYR A 9 -12.94 13.07 -5.94
CA TYR A 9 -12.40 11.90 -5.25
C TYR A 9 -11.29 12.22 -4.24
N PRO A 10 -10.29 13.07 -4.53
CA PRO A 10 -9.25 13.41 -3.57
C PRO A 10 -9.79 14.04 -2.28
N HIS A 11 -10.78 14.92 -2.40
CA HIS A 11 -11.41 15.52 -1.21
C HIS A 11 -12.26 14.54 -0.43
N LEU A 12 -12.94 13.61 -1.10
CA LEU A 12 -13.69 12.53 -0.47
C LEU A 12 -12.75 11.62 0.34
N VAL A 13 -11.65 11.18 -0.25
CA VAL A 13 -10.63 10.35 0.43
C VAL A 13 -10.01 11.10 1.59
N ARG A 14 -9.67 12.38 1.43
CA ARG A 14 -9.15 13.21 2.53
C ARG A 14 -10.12 13.31 3.70
N ALA A 15 -11.42 13.44 3.42
CA ALA A 15 -12.45 13.58 4.46
C ALA A 15 -12.77 12.26 5.19
N LEU A 16 -12.73 11.12 4.48
CA LEU A 16 -13.18 9.82 4.98
C LEU A 16 -12.04 8.83 5.21
N GLY A 17 -10.85 9.07 4.64
CA GLY A 17 -9.78 8.07 4.57
C GLY A 17 -8.95 7.89 5.84
N ASN A 18 -9.17 8.71 6.89
CA ASN A 18 -8.37 8.60 8.13
C ASN A 18 -9.20 8.72 9.42
N PRO A 19 -10.31 7.96 9.57
CA PRO A 19 -11.01 7.91 10.86
C PRO A 19 -10.11 7.28 11.94
N LYS A 20 -10.43 7.55 13.21
CA LYS A 20 -9.61 7.15 14.35
C LYS A 20 -9.08 5.71 14.32
N PRO A 21 -9.87 4.66 14.03
CA PRO A 21 -9.35 3.29 14.00
C PRO A 21 -8.28 3.07 12.90
N ILE A 22 -8.41 3.75 11.77
CA ILE A 22 -7.43 3.69 10.67
C ILE A 22 -6.16 4.46 11.07
N ALA A 23 -6.29 5.64 11.67
CA ALA A 23 -5.17 6.44 12.17
C ALA A 23 -4.35 5.69 13.23
N GLU A 24 -5.01 4.99 14.15
CA GLU A 24 -4.35 4.18 15.20
C GLU A 24 -3.49 3.05 14.59
N ILE A 25 -3.95 2.40 13.53
CA ILE A 25 -3.15 1.38 12.83
C ILE A 25 -1.94 2.03 12.15
N ARG A 26 -2.14 3.15 11.42
CA ARG A 26 -1.03 3.89 10.82
C ARG A 26 0.04 4.29 11.84
N GLN A 27 -0.38 4.80 13.00
CA GLN A 27 0.53 5.17 14.11
C GLN A 27 1.34 3.97 14.64
N ARG A 28 0.83 2.75 14.50
CA ARG A 28 1.54 1.53 14.95
C ARG A 28 2.51 1.00 13.92
N ILE A 29 2.15 1.01 12.64
CA ILE A 29 2.94 0.32 11.60
C ILE A 29 3.90 1.24 10.84
N LEU A 30 3.53 2.51 10.59
CA LEU A 30 4.35 3.40 9.77
C LEU A 30 5.66 3.84 10.44
N PRO A 31 5.76 3.99 11.79
CA PRO A 31 7.06 4.22 12.45
C PRO A 31 8.07 3.07 12.30
N LEU A 32 7.66 1.92 11.77
CA LEU A 32 8.56 0.81 11.43
C LEU A 32 9.35 1.07 10.14
N ALA A 33 8.97 2.08 9.34
CA ALA A 33 9.69 2.48 8.14
C ALA A 33 11.05 3.10 8.47
N GLN A 34 12.03 2.86 7.60
CA GLN A 34 13.39 3.39 7.75
C GLN A 34 14.11 3.50 6.42
N GLY A 35 15.17 4.32 6.38
CA GLY A 35 16.05 4.48 5.23
C GLY A 35 15.37 5.14 4.04
N GLU A 36 15.66 4.66 2.85
CA GLU A 36 15.00 5.03 1.60
C GLU A 36 13.64 4.31 1.53
N VAL A 37 12.56 5.07 1.51
CA VAL A 37 11.18 4.55 1.54
C VAL A 37 10.54 4.72 0.16
N LEU A 38 9.89 3.68 -0.36
CA LEU A 38 9.00 3.78 -1.51
C LEU A 38 7.56 3.55 -1.02
N GLU A 39 6.73 4.56 -1.12
CA GLU A 39 5.29 4.44 -0.90
C GLU A 39 4.55 4.41 -2.24
N ILE A 40 3.67 3.43 -2.42
CA ILE A 40 2.79 3.37 -3.58
C ILE A 40 1.39 3.84 -3.20
N GLY A 41 0.87 4.82 -3.97
CA GLY A 41 -0.44 5.43 -3.73
C GLY A 41 -0.43 6.33 -2.51
N VAL A 42 0.33 7.43 -2.56
CA VAL A 42 0.41 8.43 -1.47
C VAL A 42 -0.95 8.97 -1.04
N GLY A 43 -1.92 8.93 -1.95
CA GLY A 43 -3.24 9.48 -1.71
C GLY A 43 -3.19 10.96 -1.32
N SER A 44 -3.80 11.31 -0.19
CA SER A 44 -3.78 12.69 0.32
C SER A 44 -2.58 13.02 1.23
N GLY A 45 -1.56 12.14 1.32
CA GLY A 45 -0.35 12.36 2.10
C GLY A 45 -0.50 12.17 3.61
N VAL A 46 -1.54 11.45 4.05
CA VAL A 46 -1.82 11.24 5.48
C VAL A 46 -0.77 10.40 6.20
N ASN A 47 0.07 9.68 5.47
CA ASN A 47 1.12 8.86 6.06
C ASN A 47 2.34 9.68 6.50
N PHE A 48 2.57 10.86 5.94
CA PHE A 48 3.76 11.67 6.26
C PHE A 48 3.88 12.03 7.74
N GLU A 49 2.78 12.24 8.42
CA GLU A 49 2.79 12.57 9.85
C GLU A 49 3.18 11.40 10.76
N HIS A 50 3.21 10.17 10.22
CA HIS A 50 3.48 8.94 10.97
C HIS A 50 4.89 8.40 10.74
N TYR A 51 5.63 8.89 9.74
CA TYR A 51 7.02 8.53 9.54
C TYR A 51 7.92 9.21 10.57
N ASP A 52 8.90 8.47 11.10
CA ASP A 52 9.93 9.01 11.97
C ASP A 52 11.05 9.67 11.13
N PRO A 53 11.17 11.02 11.14
CA PRO A 53 12.17 11.72 10.34
C PRO A 53 13.61 11.49 10.80
N THR A 54 13.82 10.83 11.95
CA THR A 54 15.17 10.42 12.40
C THR A 54 15.61 9.09 11.79
N ARG A 55 14.66 8.30 11.27
CA ARG A 55 14.88 6.98 10.70
C ARG A 55 14.67 6.94 9.19
N VAL A 56 13.75 7.75 8.68
CA VAL A 56 13.44 7.84 7.24
C VAL A 56 14.29 8.94 6.62
N HIS A 57 15.11 8.59 5.64
CA HIS A 57 16.00 9.53 4.95
C HIS A 57 15.28 10.24 3.80
N LYS A 58 14.55 9.47 3.00
CA LYS A 58 13.80 9.99 1.84
C LYS A 58 12.60 9.11 1.57
N VAL A 59 11.53 9.72 1.07
CA VAL A 59 10.32 9.03 0.63
C VAL A 59 10.11 9.28 -0.86
N TYR A 60 10.01 8.22 -1.65
CA TYR A 60 9.58 8.23 -3.04
C TYR A 60 8.09 7.89 -3.09
N GLU A 61 7.29 8.74 -3.71
CA GLU A 61 5.83 8.64 -3.75
C GLU A 61 5.34 8.36 -5.16
N LEU A 62 4.89 7.13 -5.41
CA LEU A 62 4.24 6.77 -6.67
C LEU A 62 2.74 7.07 -6.60
N GLU A 63 2.26 8.03 -7.41
CA GLU A 63 0.86 8.42 -7.46
C GLU A 63 0.48 8.95 -8.84
N PRO A 64 -0.36 8.26 -9.62
CA PRO A 64 -0.77 8.73 -10.95
C PRO A 64 -1.92 9.75 -10.91
N ASN A 65 -2.56 9.94 -9.75
CA ASN A 65 -3.67 10.89 -9.62
C ASN A 65 -3.17 12.28 -9.21
N ARG A 66 -3.15 13.21 -10.17
CA ARG A 66 -2.68 14.59 -9.94
C ARG A 66 -3.48 15.35 -8.87
N GLY A 67 -4.74 14.98 -8.66
CA GLY A 67 -5.56 15.55 -7.59
C GLY A 67 -5.07 15.12 -6.21
N MET A 68 -4.69 13.83 -6.07
CA MET A 68 -4.07 13.30 -4.86
C MET A 68 -2.69 13.91 -4.63
N MET A 69 -1.83 13.95 -5.65
CA MET A 69 -0.49 14.57 -5.56
C MET A 69 -0.55 16.01 -5.03
N ARG A 70 -1.55 16.81 -5.46
CA ARG A 70 -1.71 18.17 -4.93
C ARG A 70 -1.98 18.19 -3.43
N LEU A 71 -2.86 17.30 -2.95
CA LEU A 71 -3.16 17.20 -1.52
C LEU A 71 -1.96 16.66 -0.72
N ALA A 72 -1.24 15.71 -1.28
CA ALA A 72 -0.01 15.19 -0.68
C ALA A 72 1.08 16.25 -0.60
N ASP A 73 1.23 17.10 -1.62
CA ASP A 73 2.20 18.20 -1.62
C ASP A 73 1.89 19.24 -0.51
N GLU A 74 0.60 19.52 -0.25
CA GLU A 74 0.19 20.34 0.90
C GLU A 74 0.65 19.73 2.25
N GLN A 75 0.65 18.41 2.37
CA GLN A 75 1.13 17.74 3.59
C GLN A 75 2.66 17.65 3.63
N ARG A 76 3.32 17.43 2.49
CA ARG A 76 4.77 17.46 2.36
C ARG A 76 5.37 18.74 2.94
N LEU A 77 4.77 19.88 2.68
CA LEU A 77 5.21 21.18 3.19
C LEU A 77 5.16 21.30 4.72
N LYS A 78 4.44 20.41 5.41
CA LYS A 78 4.30 20.40 6.87
C LYS A 78 5.27 19.42 7.56
N THR A 79 5.94 18.55 6.78
CA THR A 79 6.90 17.58 7.30
C THR A 79 8.35 18.03 7.06
N ARG A 80 9.28 17.42 7.81
CA ARG A 80 10.72 17.53 7.60
C ARG A 80 11.29 16.45 6.68
N LEU A 81 10.44 15.55 6.20
CA LEU A 81 10.85 14.47 5.31
C LEU A 81 11.27 15.02 3.94
N GLN A 82 12.30 14.42 3.38
CA GLN A 82 12.64 14.62 1.98
C GLN A 82 11.71 13.75 1.13
N VAL A 83 10.82 14.36 0.35
CA VAL A 83 9.81 13.65 -0.46
C VAL A 83 10.01 13.96 -1.94
N GLU A 84 10.02 12.90 -2.76
CA GLU A 84 10.06 12.97 -4.22
C GLU A 84 8.80 12.31 -4.80
N PHE A 85 8.03 13.06 -5.60
CA PHE A 85 6.84 12.55 -6.27
C PHE A 85 7.20 11.96 -7.65
N ILE A 86 6.63 10.79 -7.96
CA ILE A 86 6.78 10.07 -9.22
C ILE A 86 5.37 9.89 -9.81
N ASP A 87 5.08 10.62 -10.91
CA ASP A 87 3.79 10.58 -11.63
C ASP A 87 3.72 9.31 -12.51
N LEU A 88 3.67 8.14 -11.87
CA LEU A 88 3.57 6.84 -12.52
C LEU A 88 2.61 5.92 -11.75
N PRO A 89 1.95 4.96 -12.43
CA PRO A 89 1.17 3.93 -11.77
C PRO A 89 2.07 2.95 -11.01
N GLY A 90 1.52 2.30 -9.97
CA GLY A 90 2.26 1.41 -9.09
C GLY A 90 2.90 0.19 -9.76
N GLU A 91 2.50 -0.16 -10.99
CA GLU A 91 3.11 -1.20 -11.81
C GLU A 91 4.41 -0.73 -12.51
N GLN A 92 4.69 0.58 -12.51
CA GLN A 92 5.86 1.17 -13.18
C GLN A 92 6.76 1.87 -12.17
N ILE A 93 7.71 1.14 -11.62
CA ILE A 93 8.62 1.63 -10.59
C ILE A 93 9.96 1.99 -11.25
N PRO A 94 10.31 3.30 -11.39
CA PRO A 94 11.51 3.72 -12.10
C PRO A 94 12.76 3.78 -11.18
N LEU A 95 12.84 2.86 -10.23
CA LEU A 95 13.93 2.78 -9.26
C LEU A 95 14.79 1.55 -9.55
N ALA A 96 16.08 1.62 -9.22
CA ALA A 96 16.98 0.50 -9.41
C ALA A 96 16.70 -0.64 -8.42
N ASP A 97 17.01 -1.86 -8.84
CA ASP A 97 16.84 -3.05 -8.03
C ASP A 97 17.65 -2.96 -6.72
N GLY A 98 17.06 -3.36 -5.61
CA GLY A 98 17.73 -3.44 -4.31
C GLY A 98 18.18 -2.09 -3.72
N THR A 99 17.51 -0.99 -4.04
CA THR A 99 17.87 0.35 -3.52
C THR A 99 17.01 0.82 -2.36
N ILE A 100 15.81 0.24 -2.18
CA ILE A 100 14.81 0.66 -1.20
C ILE A 100 14.93 -0.14 0.09
N ASP A 101 14.95 0.53 1.22
CA ASP A 101 14.98 -0.09 2.56
C ASP A 101 13.59 -0.50 3.03
N THR A 102 12.58 0.33 2.74
CA THR A 102 11.19 0.09 3.14
C THR A 102 10.24 0.38 1.99
N VAL A 103 9.36 -0.56 1.68
CA VAL A 103 8.20 -0.33 0.83
C VAL A 103 6.97 -0.15 1.70
N VAL A 104 6.09 0.79 1.34
CA VAL A 104 4.82 1.05 2.03
C VAL A 104 3.67 1.02 1.04
N SER A 105 2.57 0.38 1.42
CA SER A 105 1.30 0.41 0.70
C SER A 105 0.13 0.54 1.66
N THR A 106 -0.66 1.60 1.52
CA THR A 106 -1.86 1.79 2.34
C THR A 106 -3.07 2.10 1.47
N PHE A 107 -4.05 1.16 1.45
CA PHE A 107 -5.27 1.24 0.64
C PHE A 107 -5.02 1.42 -0.86
N THR A 108 -3.93 0.84 -1.37
CA THR A 108 -3.49 0.96 -2.76
C THR A 108 -3.50 -0.39 -3.49
N LEU A 109 -2.98 -1.47 -2.89
CA LEU A 109 -3.02 -2.80 -3.51
C LEU A 109 -4.44 -3.24 -3.86
N CYS A 110 -5.44 -2.77 -3.11
CA CYS A 110 -6.84 -3.07 -3.42
C CYS A 110 -7.33 -2.37 -4.70
N THR A 111 -6.63 -1.32 -5.20
CA THR A 111 -7.04 -0.53 -6.37
C THR A 111 -6.23 -0.80 -7.63
N ILE A 112 -4.96 -1.20 -7.51
CA ILE A 112 -4.05 -1.43 -8.65
C ILE A 112 -4.58 -2.58 -9.52
N PRO A 113 -4.80 -2.40 -10.84
CA PRO A 113 -5.27 -3.48 -11.71
C PRO A 113 -4.31 -4.66 -11.77
N GLY A 114 -3.04 -4.40 -12.04
CA GLY A 114 -1.95 -5.39 -12.12
C GLY A 114 -1.25 -5.62 -10.78
N VAL A 115 -2.00 -5.91 -9.69
CA VAL A 115 -1.46 -5.97 -8.32
C VAL A 115 -0.30 -6.95 -8.14
N VAL A 116 -0.32 -8.09 -8.82
CA VAL A 116 0.76 -9.09 -8.72
C VAL A 116 2.05 -8.56 -9.35
N ASP A 117 1.94 -7.90 -10.51
CA ASP A 117 3.11 -7.32 -11.20
C ASP A 117 3.65 -6.11 -10.42
N ALA A 118 2.77 -5.30 -9.84
CA ALA A 118 3.17 -4.23 -8.92
C ALA A 118 3.94 -4.79 -7.72
N LEU A 119 3.41 -5.80 -7.04
CA LEU A 119 4.09 -6.45 -5.90
C LEU A 119 5.45 -7.05 -6.29
N LYS A 120 5.55 -7.70 -7.47
CA LYS A 120 6.84 -8.19 -7.98
C LYS A 120 7.83 -7.04 -8.25
N GLY A 121 7.35 -5.93 -8.79
CA GLY A 121 8.14 -4.71 -8.98
C GLY A 121 8.65 -4.15 -7.64
N LEU A 122 7.79 -4.06 -6.63
CA LEU A 122 8.16 -3.66 -5.27
C LEU A 122 9.21 -4.59 -4.67
N ARG A 123 9.03 -5.91 -4.87
CA ARG A 123 10.00 -6.92 -4.41
C ARG A 123 11.38 -6.74 -5.03
N LYS A 124 11.44 -6.32 -6.29
CA LYS A 124 12.68 -6.11 -7.05
C LYS A 124 13.49 -4.93 -6.54
N VAL A 125 12.83 -3.79 -6.28
CA VAL A 125 13.50 -2.58 -5.79
C VAL A 125 13.85 -2.66 -4.31
N LEU A 126 13.19 -3.54 -3.56
CA LEU A 126 13.45 -3.74 -2.14
C LEU A 126 14.77 -4.46 -1.92
N LYS A 127 15.60 -3.95 -1.00
CA LYS A 127 16.84 -4.60 -0.55
C LYS A 127 16.57 -6.00 0.01
N PRO A 128 17.55 -6.92 0.02
CA PRO A 128 17.36 -8.29 0.50
C PRO A 128 16.79 -8.39 1.93
N GLN A 129 17.15 -7.43 2.80
CA GLN A 129 16.62 -7.34 4.18
C GLN A 129 15.62 -6.20 4.35
N GLY A 130 15.16 -5.64 3.24
CA GLY A 130 14.19 -4.56 3.26
C GLY A 130 12.82 -5.05 3.73
N LYS A 131 12.03 -4.11 4.24
CA LYS A 131 10.72 -4.37 4.83
C LYS A 131 9.61 -3.87 3.93
N PHE A 132 8.57 -4.65 3.77
CA PHE A 132 7.31 -4.23 3.18
C PHE A 132 6.27 -4.03 4.28
N ILE A 133 5.72 -2.84 4.41
CA ILE A 133 4.66 -2.46 5.34
C ILE A 133 3.37 -2.30 4.53
N PHE A 134 2.30 -2.98 4.92
CA PHE A 134 1.03 -2.92 4.20
C PHE A 134 -0.16 -2.70 5.13
N PHE A 135 -1.17 -1.99 4.61
CA PHE A 135 -2.46 -1.79 5.24
C PHE A 135 -3.55 -1.66 4.16
N GLU A 136 -4.35 -2.69 3.96
CA GLU A 136 -5.19 -2.83 2.77
C GLU A 136 -6.58 -3.36 3.07
N HIS A 137 -7.59 -2.92 2.32
CA HIS A 137 -8.87 -3.63 2.28
C HIS A 137 -8.67 -5.02 1.70
N GLY A 138 -9.39 -6.00 2.24
CA GLY A 138 -9.32 -7.35 1.71
C GLY A 138 -10.50 -8.23 2.05
N LEU A 139 -10.44 -9.46 1.57
CA LEU A 139 -11.46 -10.46 1.79
C LEU A 139 -11.60 -10.78 3.28
N ALA A 140 -12.83 -10.67 3.79
CA ALA A 140 -13.16 -11.02 5.16
C ALA A 140 -13.20 -12.55 5.36
N PRO A 141 -12.96 -13.06 6.58
CA PRO A 141 -13.04 -14.49 6.85
C PRO A 141 -14.48 -15.02 6.88
N ASP A 142 -15.44 -14.18 7.23
CA ASP A 142 -16.84 -14.56 7.40
C ASP A 142 -17.54 -14.78 6.05
N ALA A 143 -18.03 -15.98 5.75
CA ALA A 143 -18.68 -16.31 4.48
C ALA A 143 -19.89 -15.42 4.16
N SER A 144 -20.67 -15.04 5.16
CA SER A 144 -21.80 -14.12 5.00
C SER A 144 -21.33 -12.71 4.58
N VAL A 145 -20.23 -12.22 5.16
CA VAL A 145 -19.63 -10.92 4.80
C VAL A 145 -19.03 -10.98 3.41
N GLN A 146 -18.35 -12.07 3.03
CA GLN A 146 -17.83 -12.27 1.68
C GLN A 146 -18.92 -12.17 0.61
N GLN A 147 -20.12 -12.71 0.87
CA GLN A 147 -21.24 -12.57 -0.06
C GLN A 147 -21.63 -11.10 -0.26
N TRP A 148 -21.66 -10.31 0.82
CA TRP A 148 -21.93 -8.88 0.76
C TRP A 148 -20.78 -8.11 0.09
N GLN A 149 -19.53 -8.47 0.37
CA GLN A 149 -18.36 -7.90 -0.33
C GLN A 149 -18.48 -8.08 -1.84
N ARG A 150 -18.74 -9.33 -2.30
CA ARG A 150 -18.93 -9.61 -3.74
C ARG A 150 -20.07 -8.81 -4.37
N ARG A 151 -21.19 -8.62 -3.66
CA ARG A 151 -22.32 -7.81 -4.15
C ARG A 151 -22.00 -6.31 -4.16
N ALA A 152 -21.26 -5.83 -3.18
CA ALA A 152 -20.91 -4.41 -3.05
C ALA A 152 -19.70 -4.02 -3.92
N GLU A 153 -18.86 -4.98 -4.34
CA GLU A 153 -17.62 -4.71 -5.08
C GLU A 153 -17.80 -3.83 -6.33
N PRO A 154 -18.83 -4.00 -7.19
CA PRO A 154 -19.02 -3.10 -8.32
C PRO A 154 -19.18 -1.63 -7.90
N LEU A 155 -19.87 -1.38 -6.78
CA LEU A 155 -20.03 -0.04 -6.23
C LEU A 155 -18.70 0.50 -5.67
N PHE A 156 -17.93 -0.33 -4.95
CA PHE A 156 -16.60 0.06 -4.44
C PHE A 156 -15.63 0.40 -5.57
N ARG A 157 -15.60 -0.42 -6.61
CA ARG A 157 -14.78 -0.17 -7.81
C ARG A 157 -15.13 1.14 -8.50
N TRP A 158 -16.42 1.47 -8.57
CA TRP A 158 -16.86 2.72 -9.16
C TRP A 158 -16.54 3.93 -8.26
N ALA A 159 -16.82 3.85 -6.96
CA ALA A 159 -16.70 4.97 -6.03
C ALA A 159 -15.24 5.24 -5.58
N PHE A 160 -14.42 4.19 -5.49
CA PHE A 160 -13.05 4.24 -4.93
C PHE A 160 -11.99 3.79 -5.93
N GLU A 161 -12.06 4.33 -7.15
CA GLU A 161 -11.03 4.18 -8.20
C GLU A 161 -10.54 2.75 -8.44
N GLY A 162 -11.45 1.78 -8.46
CA GLY A 162 -11.11 0.39 -8.71
C GLY A 162 -10.90 -0.46 -7.47
N CYS A 163 -11.25 0.01 -6.26
CA CYS A 163 -11.05 -0.75 -5.02
C CYS A 163 -11.79 -2.10 -5.06
N HIS A 164 -11.02 -3.19 -4.94
CA HIS A 164 -11.47 -4.57 -4.82
C HIS A 164 -11.44 -5.01 -3.35
N VAL A 165 -12.60 -4.96 -2.69
CA VAL A 165 -12.72 -5.38 -1.29
C VAL A 165 -12.68 -6.91 -1.09
N THR A 166 -12.64 -7.67 -2.19
CA THR A 166 -12.60 -9.15 -2.21
C THR A 166 -11.21 -9.72 -2.46
N ARG A 167 -10.14 -8.90 -2.50
CA ARG A 167 -8.78 -9.38 -2.69
C ARG A 167 -8.28 -10.13 -1.45
N ASP A 168 -7.70 -11.30 -1.66
CA ASP A 168 -6.96 -12.02 -0.63
C ASP A 168 -5.54 -11.44 -0.53
N ILE A 169 -5.39 -10.40 0.27
CA ILE A 169 -4.14 -9.63 0.39
C ILE A 169 -2.97 -10.49 0.87
N PRO A 170 -3.11 -11.34 1.92
CA PRO A 170 -2.01 -12.21 2.34
C PRO A 170 -1.52 -13.14 1.24
N ARG A 171 -2.46 -13.72 0.50
CA ARG A 171 -2.13 -14.62 -0.61
C ARG A 171 -1.39 -13.89 -1.73
N LEU A 172 -1.86 -12.71 -2.14
CA LEU A 172 -1.21 -11.90 -3.20
C LEU A 172 0.22 -11.50 -2.81
N ILE A 173 0.45 -11.11 -1.55
CA ILE A 173 1.77 -10.78 -1.02
C ILE A 173 2.69 -12.02 -1.09
N SER A 174 2.21 -13.18 -0.66
CA SER A 174 3.00 -14.42 -0.71
C SER A 174 3.27 -14.90 -2.14
N GLU A 175 2.30 -14.83 -3.05
CA GLU A 175 2.47 -15.18 -4.47
C GLU A 175 3.49 -14.28 -5.20
N ALA A 176 3.71 -13.06 -4.70
CA ALA A 176 4.72 -12.13 -5.23
C ALA A 176 6.14 -12.38 -4.68
N GLY A 177 6.34 -13.40 -3.83
CA GLY A 177 7.63 -13.77 -3.25
C GLY A 177 8.02 -12.98 -2.01
N PHE A 178 7.01 -12.52 -1.25
CA PHE A 178 7.22 -11.99 0.09
C PHE A 178 6.86 -13.02 1.15
N LYS A 179 7.66 -13.09 2.20
CA LYS A 179 7.34 -13.81 3.43
C LYS A 179 6.73 -12.85 4.44
N ILE A 180 5.49 -13.09 4.84
CA ILE A 180 4.81 -12.29 5.86
C ILE A 180 5.48 -12.56 7.21
N ASP A 181 5.92 -11.48 7.87
CA ASP A 181 6.58 -11.49 9.16
C ASP A 181 5.59 -11.20 10.30
N MET A 182 4.71 -10.21 10.10
CA MET A 182 3.65 -9.86 11.03
C MET A 182 2.36 -9.60 10.25
N ILE A 183 1.25 -10.14 10.71
CA ILE A 183 -0.06 -9.87 10.13
C ILE A 183 -1.15 -9.79 11.19
N GLU A 184 -1.94 -8.74 11.09
CA GLU A 184 -3.17 -8.54 11.84
C GLU A 184 -4.31 -8.20 10.87
N ASN A 185 -5.54 -8.30 11.35
CA ASN A 185 -6.72 -8.01 10.55
C ASN A 185 -7.90 -7.62 11.44
N GLY A 186 -8.92 -7.05 10.83
CA GLY A 186 -10.14 -6.71 11.55
C GLY A 186 -11.12 -5.86 10.77
N TYR A 187 -12.30 -5.70 11.35
CA TYR A 187 -13.33 -4.80 10.89
C TYR A 187 -13.14 -3.42 11.51
N LEU A 188 -12.98 -2.40 10.68
CA LEU A 188 -12.71 -1.03 11.12
C LEU A 188 -13.98 -0.19 11.10
N ALA A 189 -14.50 0.13 12.29
CA ALA A 189 -15.62 1.07 12.43
C ALA A 189 -15.20 2.49 11.96
N PRO A 190 -16.14 3.35 11.53
CA PRO A 190 -17.60 3.18 11.55
C PRO A 190 -18.21 2.59 10.28
N PHE A 191 -17.43 2.00 9.41
CA PHE A 191 -17.89 1.53 8.11
C PHE A 191 -18.66 0.19 8.18
N PRO A 192 -19.55 -0.08 7.20
CA PRO A 192 -20.20 -1.38 7.08
C PRO A 192 -19.19 -2.52 6.91
N LYS A 193 -19.45 -3.70 7.49
CA LYS A 193 -18.56 -4.86 7.43
C LYS A 193 -18.12 -5.25 6.01
N SER A 194 -18.97 -5.03 5.01
CA SER A 194 -18.65 -5.29 3.61
C SER A 194 -17.54 -4.42 3.00
N GLY A 195 -17.20 -3.31 3.64
CA GLY A 195 -16.18 -2.38 3.17
C GLY A 195 -15.13 -2.03 4.21
N SER A 196 -15.17 -2.64 5.41
CA SER A 196 -14.31 -2.25 6.52
C SER A 196 -13.30 -3.31 6.94
N TYR A 197 -13.30 -4.49 6.30
CA TYR A 197 -12.33 -5.52 6.65
C TYR A 197 -10.98 -5.21 6.02
N CYS A 198 -9.97 -5.15 6.86
CA CYS A 198 -8.61 -4.81 6.47
C CYS A 198 -7.59 -5.80 6.99
N TRP A 199 -6.48 -5.89 6.26
CA TRP A 199 -5.26 -6.60 6.61
C TRP A 199 -4.14 -5.59 6.76
N TRP A 200 -3.31 -5.72 7.81
CA TRP A 200 -2.13 -4.87 8.00
C TRP A 200 -1.00 -5.66 8.62
N GLY A 201 0.22 -5.23 8.33
CA GLY A 201 1.39 -5.92 8.85
C GLY A 201 2.66 -5.60 8.11
N THR A 202 3.61 -6.50 8.26
CA THR A 202 4.92 -6.43 7.61
C THR A 202 5.27 -7.74 6.90
N ALA A 203 6.03 -7.61 5.82
CA ALA A 203 6.62 -8.72 5.09
C ALA A 203 8.06 -8.40 4.70
N VAL A 204 8.86 -9.42 4.44
CA VAL A 204 10.22 -9.33 3.93
C VAL A 204 10.31 -10.05 2.59
N GLY A 205 11.26 -9.65 1.77
CA GLY A 205 11.52 -10.39 0.54
C GLY A 205 12.01 -11.81 0.87
N GLU A 206 11.36 -12.83 0.32
CA GLU A 206 11.88 -14.17 0.42
C GLU A 206 13.20 -14.24 -0.36
N LEU A 207 14.26 -14.73 0.29
CA LEU A 207 15.51 -14.96 -0.41
C LEU A 207 15.23 -16.03 -1.47
N LEU A 208 15.38 -15.66 -2.75
CA LEU A 208 15.41 -16.66 -3.79
C LEU A 208 16.62 -17.56 -3.48
N GLU A 209 16.37 -18.76 -2.98
CA GLU A 209 17.42 -19.77 -2.89
C GLU A 209 18.05 -19.88 -4.28
N ASP A 210 19.37 -19.62 -4.33
CA ASP A 210 20.11 -19.59 -5.58
C ASP A 210 20.04 -20.99 -6.22
N SER A 211 19.15 -21.13 -7.20
CA SER A 211 18.99 -22.37 -8.00
C SER A 211 20.28 -22.82 -8.71
N ARG A 212 21.40 -22.16 -8.46
CA ARG A 212 22.73 -22.41 -9.04
C ARG A 212 23.57 -23.41 -8.25
N VAL A 213 23.15 -23.81 -7.03
CA VAL A 213 23.97 -24.75 -6.23
C VAL A 213 23.72 -26.21 -6.59
N ILE A 214 22.64 -26.54 -7.31
CA ILE A 214 22.29 -27.94 -7.63
C ILE A 214 22.97 -28.48 -8.90
N GLN A 215 23.65 -27.64 -9.70
CA GLN A 215 24.33 -28.09 -10.93
C GLN A 215 25.86 -28.32 -10.81
N ALA A 216 26.42 -28.20 -9.63
CA ALA A 216 27.86 -28.40 -9.43
C ALA A 216 28.26 -29.72 -8.73
N SER A 217 27.33 -30.69 -8.60
CA SER A 217 27.56 -32.00 -7.97
C SER A 217 26.90 -33.14 -8.74
N SER A 218 27.12 -33.16 -10.08
CA SER A 218 26.81 -34.33 -10.89
C SER A 218 27.98 -34.65 -11.79
#